data_82b60c6cb1539bc92d664f969694c44f
#
_entry.id   82b60c6cb1539bc92d664f969694c44f
#
_cell.length_a   1.000
_cell.length_b   1.000
_cell.length_c   1.000
_cell.angle_alpha   90.00
_cell.angle_beta   90.00
_cell.angle_gamma   90.00
#
_symmetry.space_group_name_H-M   'P 1'
#
loop_
_entity.id
_entity.type
_entity.pdbx_description
1 polymer ?
#
loop_
_entity_poly.entity_id
_entity_poly.type
_entity_poly.pdbx_seq_one_letter_code
_entity_poly.pdbx_strand_id
1 'polypeptide(L)'
;MLIRILRNPRFNYKNSIFYDDILPQTGQILTCETGLSGNEDIFSAYITDGRIAEMVNERLCSDSTIKRQYSGIKVVVGQSDYDTFRYINHGVVDLALVKSNIVDAFGADKIYGLTKLAAHPDYPAFFISLREKPTLSKEYLLGKRIGLLDYPSSRSGHIVPKTVLHHLGLNSSNIDIIYYSSHKELRRALLAGEVDIISTYWAEEDGETFSKNYIAPLLESVSGM
;
A
#
# COMPACT_ATOMS: atom_id res chain seq x y z
N MET A 1 -0.74 0.58 6.70
CA MET A 1 -1.20 -0.49 7.60
C MET A 1 -0.24 -1.65 7.52
N LEU A 2 0.29 -2.06 8.66
CA LEU A 2 1.17 -3.22 8.81
C LEU A 2 0.34 -4.39 9.32
N ILE A 3 0.33 -5.51 8.60
CA ILE A 3 -0.21 -6.77 9.11
C ILE A 3 0.96 -7.73 9.26
N ARG A 4 1.21 -8.17 10.46
CA ARG A 4 2.14 -9.25 10.79
C ARG A 4 1.36 -10.56 10.80
N ILE A 5 1.83 -11.55 10.08
CA ILE A 5 1.24 -12.88 10.01
C ILE A 5 2.29 -13.85 10.49
N LEU A 6 1.95 -14.59 11.54
CA LEU A 6 2.78 -15.67 12.01
C LEU A 6 2.40 -16.96 11.27
N ARG A 7 3.41 -17.65 10.80
CA ARG A 7 3.31 -18.99 10.23
C ARG A 7 2.68 -19.96 11.22
N ASN A 8 1.71 -20.74 10.78
CA ASN A 8 1.26 -21.89 11.55
C ASN A 8 2.38 -22.97 11.53
N PRO A 9 2.97 -23.36 12.68
CA PRO A 9 4.14 -24.22 12.73
C PRO A 9 3.89 -25.66 12.24
N ARG A 10 2.66 -26.00 11.83
CA ARG A 10 2.28 -27.36 11.42
C ARG A 10 2.52 -27.69 9.94
N PHE A 11 2.92 -26.72 9.10
CA PHE A 11 3.16 -26.98 7.69
C PHE A 11 4.62 -26.71 7.33
N ASN A 12 5.39 -27.79 7.19
CA ASN A 12 6.77 -27.74 6.76
C ASN A 12 6.84 -28.01 5.24
N TYR A 13 6.86 -26.95 4.43
CA TYR A 13 6.91 -27.03 2.96
C TYR A 13 8.33 -27.08 2.39
N LYS A 14 9.32 -27.52 3.15
CA LYS A 14 10.73 -27.52 2.74
C LYS A 14 11.07 -28.32 1.46
N ASN A 15 10.13 -29.05 0.83
CA ASN A 15 10.44 -30.00 -0.25
C ASN A 15 9.53 -29.93 -1.47
N SER A 16 8.97 -28.80 -1.88
CA SER A 16 8.23 -28.78 -3.14
C SER A 16 8.95 -27.95 -4.20
N ILE A 17 9.47 -28.66 -5.19
CA ILE A 17 10.12 -28.15 -6.42
C ILE A 17 9.17 -27.29 -7.27
N PHE A 18 7.89 -27.21 -6.93
CA PHE A 18 6.83 -26.57 -7.71
C PHE A 18 6.56 -25.09 -7.36
N TYR A 19 7.21 -24.52 -6.36
CA TYR A 19 6.85 -23.18 -5.88
C TYR A 19 7.52 -22.04 -6.65
N ASP A 20 8.72 -22.26 -7.19
CA ASP A 20 9.46 -21.19 -7.88
C ASP A 20 8.79 -20.78 -9.20
N ASP A 21 8.06 -21.71 -9.86
CA ASP A 21 7.34 -21.43 -11.10
C ASP A 21 5.96 -20.76 -10.88
N ILE A 22 5.42 -20.82 -9.66
CA ILE A 22 4.07 -20.31 -9.33
C ILE A 22 4.14 -18.95 -8.67
N LEU A 23 5.27 -18.63 -8.02
CA LEU A 23 5.44 -17.35 -7.33
C LEU A 23 5.74 -16.24 -8.33
N PRO A 24 5.14 -15.06 -8.13
CA PRO A 24 5.43 -13.93 -8.98
C PRO A 24 6.92 -13.55 -8.86
N GLN A 25 7.48 -13.07 -9.95
CA GLN A 25 8.85 -12.59 -9.96
C GLN A 25 9.01 -11.43 -8.97
N THR A 26 10.00 -11.52 -8.11
CA THR A 26 10.34 -10.48 -7.14
C THR A 26 11.32 -9.49 -7.76
N GLY A 27 11.17 -8.21 -7.42
CA GLY A 27 12.10 -7.19 -7.90
C GLY A 27 13.46 -7.26 -7.21
N GLN A 28 13.47 -7.34 -5.90
CA GLN A 28 14.67 -7.30 -5.06
C GLN A 28 14.50 -8.18 -3.83
N ILE A 29 15.59 -8.82 -3.41
CA ILE A 29 15.65 -9.57 -2.15
C ILE A 29 16.75 -8.96 -1.29
N LEU A 30 16.37 -8.54 -0.07
CA LEU A 30 17.30 -8.07 0.95
C LEU A 30 17.53 -9.19 1.95
N THR A 31 18.79 -9.45 2.30
CA THR A 31 19.15 -10.55 3.22
C THR A 31 20.20 -10.11 4.23
N CYS A 32 20.20 -10.76 5.38
CA CYS A 32 21.34 -10.76 6.29
C CYS A 32 21.44 -12.09 7.04
N GLU A 33 22.64 -12.43 7.45
CA GLU A 33 22.93 -13.55 8.34
C GLU A 33 22.92 -13.07 9.80
N THR A 34 22.43 -13.90 10.69
CA THR A 34 22.35 -13.57 12.12
C THR A 34 23.56 -14.08 12.89
N GLY A 35 24.32 -15.01 12.30
CA GLY A 35 25.43 -15.71 12.96
C GLY A 35 25.00 -16.86 13.87
N LEU A 36 23.71 -17.22 13.91
CA LEU A 36 23.24 -18.38 14.68
C LEU A 36 23.67 -19.67 13.98
N SER A 37 24.46 -20.49 14.66
CA SER A 37 24.89 -21.81 14.19
C SER A 37 23.92 -22.91 14.65
N GLY A 38 23.76 -23.94 13.79
CA GLY A 38 22.93 -25.12 14.12
C GLY A 38 21.42 -24.94 13.89
N ASN A 39 20.99 -23.84 13.34
CA ASN A 39 19.63 -23.59 12.86
C ASN A 39 19.70 -23.10 11.40
N GLU A 40 18.88 -23.67 10.52
CA GLU A 40 18.78 -23.27 9.11
C GLU A 40 17.51 -22.43 8.83
N ASP A 41 16.71 -22.13 9.85
CA ASP A 41 15.48 -21.37 9.68
C ASP A 41 15.76 -19.91 9.36
N ILE A 42 15.10 -19.42 8.33
CA ILE A 42 15.18 -18.03 7.85
C ILE A 42 13.85 -17.35 8.17
N PHE A 43 13.92 -16.20 8.84
CA PHE A 43 12.75 -15.34 9.00
C PHE A 43 12.53 -14.55 7.71
N SER A 44 11.32 -14.64 7.16
CA SER A 44 11.01 -14.07 5.85
C SER A 44 9.87 -13.05 5.91
N ALA A 45 10.02 -11.96 5.14
CA ALA A 45 9.01 -10.92 5.02
C ALA A 45 8.73 -10.56 3.56
N TYR A 46 7.51 -10.12 3.26
CA TYR A 46 7.09 -9.59 1.97
C TYR A 46 6.59 -8.16 2.11
N ILE A 47 7.15 -7.23 1.34
CA ILE A 47 6.88 -5.79 1.44
C ILE A 47 6.90 -5.21 0.02
N THR A 48 5.90 -4.41 -0.35
CA THR A 48 5.82 -3.81 -1.69
C THR A 48 6.43 -2.41 -1.80
N ASP A 49 6.77 -1.77 -0.67
CA ASP A 49 7.49 -0.49 -0.65
C ASP A 49 8.99 -0.73 -0.37
N GLY A 50 9.84 -0.39 -1.32
CA GLY A 50 11.29 -0.65 -1.23
C GLY A 50 11.96 0.06 -0.05
N ARG A 51 11.59 1.31 0.27
CA ARG A 51 12.17 2.05 1.40
C ARG A 51 11.76 1.43 2.74
N ILE A 52 10.49 1.03 2.84
CA ILE A 52 10.03 0.32 4.04
C ILE A 52 10.70 -1.03 4.15
N ALA A 53 10.91 -1.74 3.04
CA ALA A 53 11.61 -3.02 3.02
C ALA A 53 13.05 -2.90 3.54
N GLU A 54 13.79 -1.87 3.13
CA GLU A 54 15.15 -1.58 3.62
C GLU A 54 15.14 -1.32 5.13
N MET A 55 14.27 -0.43 5.62
CA MET A 55 14.13 -0.14 7.06
C MET A 55 13.76 -1.38 7.88
N VAL A 56 12.83 -2.19 7.37
CA VAL A 56 12.41 -3.43 8.04
C VAL A 56 13.54 -4.45 8.04
N ASN A 57 14.27 -4.60 6.93
CA ASN A 57 15.44 -5.49 6.86
C ASN A 57 16.50 -5.09 7.90
N GLU A 58 16.88 -3.83 7.96
CA GLU A 58 17.85 -3.32 8.94
C GLU A 58 17.37 -3.56 10.39
N ARG A 59 16.10 -3.31 10.66
CA ARG A 59 15.51 -3.50 11.98
C ARG A 59 15.49 -4.96 12.39
N LEU A 60 15.07 -5.86 11.51
CA LEU A 60 15.05 -7.30 11.76
C LEU A 60 16.47 -7.84 11.93
N CYS A 61 17.40 -7.40 11.08
CA CYS A 61 18.82 -7.77 11.14
C CYS A 61 19.51 -7.32 12.43
N SER A 62 19.03 -6.27 13.08
CA SER A 62 19.55 -5.77 14.37
C SER A 62 18.83 -6.36 15.59
N ASP A 63 17.66 -6.99 15.42
CA ASP A 63 16.83 -7.48 16.52
C ASP A 63 17.44 -8.70 17.21
N SER A 64 17.68 -8.60 18.51
CA SER A 64 18.32 -9.65 19.30
C SER A 64 17.44 -10.89 19.48
N THR A 65 16.12 -10.76 19.40
CA THR A 65 15.19 -11.88 19.54
C THR A 65 15.17 -12.70 18.26
N ILE A 66 15.08 -12.03 17.12
CA ILE A 66 15.17 -12.68 15.80
C ILE A 66 16.52 -13.40 15.65
N LYS A 67 17.61 -12.75 16.01
CA LYS A 67 18.96 -13.34 15.94
C LYS A 67 19.15 -14.62 16.76
N ARG A 68 18.39 -14.79 17.83
CA ARG A 68 18.43 -16.01 18.66
C ARG A 68 17.60 -17.16 18.11
N GLN A 69 16.68 -16.88 17.19
CA GLN A 69 15.70 -17.84 16.68
C GLN A 69 15.94 -18.27 15.24
N TYR A 70 16.56 -17.42 14.44
CA TYR A 70 16.72 -17.62 13.00
C TYR A 70 18.19 -17.44 12.59
N SER A 71 18.62 -18.25 11.64
CA SER A 71 19.98 -18.17 11.07
C SER A 71 20.16 -17.01 10.09
N GLY A 72 19.04 -16.53 9.52
CA GLY A 72 19.04 -15.45 8.55
C GLY A 72 17.70 -14.76 8.45
N ILE A 73 17.71 -13.64 7.75
CA ILE A 73 16.53 -12.85 7.43
C ILE A 73 16.48 -12.65 5.92
N LYS A 74 15.29 -12.74 5.36
CA LYS A 74 15.02 -12.53 3.94
C LYS A 74 13.82 -11.59 3.80
N VAL A 75 14.01 -10.40 3.24
CA VAL A 75 12.92 -9.48 2.90
C VAL A 75 12.74 -9.46 1.38
N VAL A 76 11.60 -9.90 0.93
CA VAL A 76 11.20 -9.91 -0.48
C VAL A 76 10.53 -8.59 -0.80
N VAL A 77 11.10 -7.82 -1.72
CA VAL A 77 10.49 -6.59 -2.23
C VAL A 77 9.56 -6.96 -3.37
N GLY A 78 8.26 -6.94 -3.09
CA GLY A 78 7.24 -7.33 -4.05
C GLY A 78 6.86 -6.21 -5.01
N GLN A 79 6.27 -6.58 -6.14
CA GLN A 79 5.76 -5.63 -7.13
C GLN A 79 4.27 -5.38 -7.03
N SER A 80 3.53 -6.24 -6.32
CA SER A 80 2.08 -6.18 -6.22
C SER A 80 1.57 -6.50 -4.83
N ASP A 81 0.67 -5.65 -4.32
CA ASP A 81 -0.03 -5.93 -3.06
C ASP A 81 -0.89 -7.21 -3.14
N TYR A 82 -1.34 -7.61 -4.33
CA TYR A 82 -2.13 -8.84 -4.52
C TYR A 82 -1.29 -10.11 -4.35
N ASP A 83 -0.01 -10.05 -4.67
CA ASP A 83 0.90 -11.19 -4.49
C ASP A 83 1.22 -11.46 -3.03
N THR A 84 0.98 -10.50 -2.14
CA THR A 84 1.12 -10.68 -0.70
C THR A 84 0.41 -11.95 -0.21
N PHE A 85 -0.83 -12.19 -0.67
CA PHE A 85 -1.61 -13.36 -0.26
C PHE A 85 -1.03 -14.66 -0.81
N ARG A 86 -0.43 -14.65 -1.98
CA ARG A 86 0.26 -15.83 -2.52
C ARG A 86 1.44 -16.23 -1.64
N TYR A 87 2.28 -15.26 -1.29
CA TYR A 87 3.45 -15.51 -0.44
C TYR A 87 3.07 -15.99 0.95
N ILE A 88 2.01 -15.44 1.53
CA ILE A 88 1.56 -15.82 2.86
C ILE A 88 0.85 -17.17 2.85
N ASN A 89 -0.10 -17.38 1.95
CA ASN A 89 -0.91 -18.60 1.90
C ASN A 89 -0.08 -19.83 1.60
N HIS A 90 0.98 -19.67 0.82
CA HIS A 90 1.91 -20.77 0.54
C HIS A 90 2.98 -20.92 1.63
N GLY A 91 2.94 -20.12 2.71
CA GLY A 91 3.90 -20.19 3.80
C GLY A 91 5.33 -19.83 3.38
N VAL A 92 5.47 -19.05 2.33
CA VAL A 92 6.78 -18.61 1.81
C VAL A 92 7.35 -17.48 2.65
N VAL A 93 6.48 -16.69 3.29
CA VAL A 93 6.88 -15.63 4.22
C VAL A 93 6.16 -15.74 5.55
N ASP A 94 6.85 -15.33 6.61
CA ASP A 94 6.35 -15.32 7.99
C ASP A 94 5.63 -14.01 8.32
N LEU A 95 6.00 -12.94 7.62
CA LEU A 95 5.50 -11.57 7.83
C LEU A 95 5.16 -10.92 6.50
N ALA A 96 4.06 -10.17 6.45
CA ALA A 96 3.82 -9.27 5.33
C ALA A 96 3.33 -7.90 5.80
N LEU A 97 3.72 -6.87 5.04
CA LEU A 97 3.15 -5.54 5.14
C LEU A 97 2.16 -5.37 3.99
N VAL A 98 0.89 -5.27 4.32
CA VAL A 98 -0.19 -5.20 3.33
C VAL A 98 -1.16 -4.08 3.66
N LYS A 99 -1.78 -3.50 2.63
CA LYS A 99 -2.80 -2.47 2.81
C LYS A 99 -4.09 -3.06 3.36
N SER A 100 -4.75 -2.34 4.30
CA SER A 100 -5.99 -2.80 4.94
C SER A 100 -7.10 -3.11 3.95
N ASN A 101 -7.27 -2.21 2.98
CA ASN A 101 -8.29 -2.39 1.94
C ASN A 101 -8.08 -3.66 1.08
N ILE A 102 -6.86 -4.14 0.96
CA ILE A 102 -6.56 -5.41 0.29
C ILE A 102 -6.97 -6.58 1.18
N VAL A 103 -6.66 -6.53 2.48
CA VAL A 103 -7.07 -7.56 3.44
C VAL A 103 -8.59 -7.68 3.49
N ASP A 104 -9.26 -6.54 3.57
CA ASP A 104 -10.73 -6.47 3.63
C ASP A 104 -11.38 -6.98 2.34
N ALA A 105 -10.85 -6.58 1.19
CA ALA A 105 -11.36 -6.99 -0.12
C ALA A 105 -11.27 -8.51 -0.36
N PHE A 106 -10.24 -9.15 0.18
CA PHE A 106 -10.08 -10.60 0.09
C PHE A 106 -10.68 -11.36 1.27
N GLY A 107 -11.22 -10.68 2.29
CA GLY A 107 -11.64 -11.31 3.55
C GLY A 107 -10.53 -12.13 4.20
N ALA A 108 -9.29 -11.67 4.04
CA ALA A 108 -8.11 -12.47 4.29
C ALA A 108 -7.93 -12.84 5.77
N ASP A 109 -8.40 -12.01 6.66
CA ASP A 109 -8.46 -12.26 8.10
C ASP A 109 -9.35 -13.48 8.47
N LYS A 110 -10.41 -13.71 7.68
CA LYS A 110 -11.38 -14.80 7.91
C LYS A 110 -11.02 -16.06 7.13
N ILE A 111 -10.58 -15.89 5.87
CA ILE A 111 -10.38 -17.03 4.95
C ILE A 111 -9.03 -17.69 5.19
N TYR A 112 -7.98 -16.90 5.46
CA TYR A 112 -6.61 -17.42 5.50
C TYR A 112 -6.03 -17.53 6.91
N GLY A 113 -6.83 -17.27 7.94
CA GLY A 113 -6.39 -17.36 9.33
C GLY A 113 -5.24 -16.42 9.69
N LEU A 114 -5.20 -15.28 9.05
CA LEU A 114 -4.16 -14.28 9.22
C LEU A 114 -4.31 -13.58 10.58
N THR A 115 -3.20 -13.44 11.30
CA THR A 115 -3.17 -12.66 12.54
C THR A 115 -2.67 -11.26 12.26
N LYS A 116 -3.56 -10.27 12.41
CA LYS A 116 -3.18 -8.86 12.38
C LYS A 116 -2.42 -8.49 13.65
N LEU A 117 -1.13 -8.17 13.54
CA LEU A 117 -0.30 -7.83 14.69
C LEU A 117 -0.28 -6.35 15.00
N ALA A 118 -0.31 -5.50 13.98
CA ALA A 118 -0.35 -4.06 14.10
C ALA A 118 -0.99 -3.43 12.87
N ALA A 119 -1.54 -2.23 13.04
CA ALA A 119 -2.00 -1.38 11.95
C ALA A 119 -1.49 0.03 12.15
N HIS A 120 -0.97 0.64 11.11
CA HIS A 120 -0.75 2.08 11.08
C HIS A 120 -2.10 2.77 10.87
N PRO A 121 -2.39 3.88 11.57
CA PRO A 121 -3.58 4.68 11.27
C PRO A 121 -3.60 5.05 9.78
N ASP A 122 -4.78 5.03 9.20
CA ASP A 122 -4.95 5.48 7.83
C ASP A 122 -4.66 6.98 7.73
N TYR A 123 -3.87 7.36 6.73
CA TYR A 123 -3.66 8.77 6.44
C TYR A 123 -4.82 9.30 5.59
N PRO A 124 -5.25 10.56 5.80
CA PRO A 124 -6.33 11.14 5.05
C PRO A 124 -5.98 11.32 3.58
N ALA A 125 -6.99 11.15 2.71
CA ALA A 125 -6.91 11.51 1.31
C ALA A 125 -7.38 12.97 1.14
N PHE A 126 -6.83 13.65 0.15
CA PHE A 126 -7.15 15.05 -0.13
C PHE A 126 -7.36 15.27 -1.61
N PHE A 127 -8.28 16.17 -1.96
CA PHE A 127 -8.19 16.91 -3.20
C PHE A 127 -7.28 18.11 -3.02
N ILE A 128 -6.32 18.27 -3.93
CA ILE A 128 -5.36 19.37 -3.96
C ILE A 128 -5.53 20.11 -5.28
N SER A 129 -5.58 21.45 -5.24
CA SER A 129 -5.53 22.33 -6.38
C SER A 129 -4.46 23.41 -6.22
N LEU A 130 -4.26 24.26 -7.24
CA LEU A 130 -3.27 25.35 -7.19
C LEU A 130 -3.87 26.73 -6.93
N ARG A 131 -5.16 26.92 -7.12
CA ARG A 131 -5.76 28.26 -7.21
C ARG A 131 -6.83 28.54 -6.18
N GLU A 132 -7.56 27.53 -5.77
CA GLU A 132 -8.70 27.65 -4.87
C GLU A 132 -8.89 26.35 -4.06
N LYS A 133 -9.55 26.44 -2.92
CA LYS A 133 -9.86 25.23 -2.13
C LYS A 133 -10.93 24.40 -2.85
N PRO A 134 -10.68 23.13 -3.18
CA PRO A 134 -11.68 22.27 -3.77
C PRO A 134 -12.92 22.15 -2.88
N THR A 135 -14.09 22.28 -3.48
CA THR A 135 -15.37 22.05 -2.80
C THR A 135 -15.92 20.70 -3.22
N LEU A 136 -16.32 19.88 -2.22
CA LEU A 136 -16.87 18.56 -2.46
C LEU A 136 -18.36 18.66 -2.83
N SER A 137 -18.65 19.29 -3.96
CA SER A 137 -19.98 19.39 -4.54
C SER A 137 -19.95 19.06 -6.03
N LYS A 138 -21.10 18.57 -6.51
CA LYS A 138 -21.25 18.22 -7.93
C LYS A 138 -21.00 19.43 -8.82
N GLU A 139 -21.56 20.57 -8.46
CA GLU A 139 -21.52 21.83 -9.24
C GLU A 139 -20.08 22.33 -9.38
N TYR A 140 -19.28 22.21 -8.31
CA TYR A 140 -17.87 22.65 -8.35
C TYR A 140 -17.00 21.71 -9.18
N LEU A 141 -17.21 20.40 -9.06
CA LEU A 141 -16.38 19.40 -9.73
C LEU A 141 -16.72 19.20 -11.20
N LEU A 142 -17.94 19.58 -11.63
CA LEU A 142 -18.31 19.57 -13.05
C LEU A 142 -17.40 20.53 -13.86
N GLY A 143 -16.87 20.03 -14.96
CA GLY A 143 -15.99 20.79 -15.83
C GLY A 143 -14.54 20.90 -15.33
N LYS A 144 -14.18 20.30 -14.19
CA LYS A 144 -12.80 20.16 -13.72
C LYS A 144 -12.17 18.88 -14.28
N ARG A 145 -10.88 18.97 -14.64
CA ARG A 145 -10.04 17.82 -14.96
C ARG A 145 -9.47 17.28 -13.65
N ILE A 146 -9.78 16.03 -13.31
CA ILE A 146 -9.41 15.42 -12.03
C ILE A 146 -8.38 14.32 -12.27
N GLY A 147 -7.19 14.49 -11.71
CA GLY A 147 -6.11 13.50 -11.75
C GLY A 147 -6.28 12.46 -10.66
N LEU A 148 -6.33 11.19 -11.04
CA LEU A 148 -6.35 10.02 -10.14
C LEU A 148 -5.20 9.07 -10.45
N LEU A 149 -4.94 8.11 -9.56
CA LEU A 149 -3.98 7.05 -9.84
C LEU A 149 -4.63 5.91 -10.65
N ASP A 150 -3.90 5.44 -11.64
CA ASP A 150 -4.16 4.16 -12.30
C ASP A 150 -3.62 3.00 -11.44
N TYR A 151 -4.08 2.96 -10.20
CA TYR A 151 -3.71 1.91 -9.25
C TYR A 151 -4.90 1.62 -8.32
N PRO A 152 -5.73 0.63 -8.66
CA PRO A 152 -7.02 0.36 -8.00
C PRO A 152 -6.93 0.12 -6.49
N SER A 153 -5.78 -0.34 -5.98
CA SER A 153 -5.56 -0.54 -4.55
C SER A 153 -5.08 0.72 -3.81
N SER A 154 -4.87 1.83 -4.52
CA SER A 154 -4.48 3.09 -3.88
C SER A 154 -5.67 3.73 -3.17
N ARG A 155 -5.61 3.81 -1.85
CA ARG A 155 -6.67 4.41 -1.06
C ARG A 155 -6.85 5.90 -1.38
N SER A 156 -5.79 6.70 -1.25
CA SER A 156 -5.86 8.16 -1.46
C SER A 156 -5.90 8.60 -2.92
N GLY A 157 -5.35 7.80 -3.83
CA GLY A 157 -5.28 8.16 -5.25
C GLY A 157 -6.39 7.56 -6.10
N HIS A 158 -7.13 6.55 -5.61
CA HIS A 158 -8.14 5.85 -6.42
C HIS A 158 -9.43 5.57 -5.65
N ILE A 159 -9.39 4.82 -4.54
CA ILE A 159 -10.60 4.32 -3.87
C ILE A 159 -11.41 5.47 -3.28
N VAL A 160 -10.81 6.24 -2.37
CA VAL A 160 -11.52 7.32 -1.67
C VAL A 160 -12.06 8.38 -2.62
N PRO A 161 -11.27 8.93 -3.57
CA PRO A 161 -11.83 9.93 -4.49
C PRO A 161 -12.94 9.38 -5.36
N LYS A 162 -12.85 8.16 -5.86
CA LYS A 162 -13.95 7.55 -6.66
C LYS A 162 -15.20 7.33 -5.84
N THR A 163 -15.07 6.94 -4.57
CA THR A 163 -16.20 6.83 -3.66
C THR A 163 -16.87 8.18 -3.44
N VAL A 164 -16.09 9.25 -3.18
CA VAL A 164 -16.64 10.61 -3.04
C VAL A 164 -17.32 11.08 -4.32
N LEU A 165 -16.67 10.91 -5.47
CA LEU A 165 -17.27 11.28 -6.76
C LEU A 165 -18.57 10.52 -7.03
N HIS A 166 -18.61 9.23 -6.74
CA HIS A 166 -19.82 8.41 -6.91
C HIS A 166 -20.96 8.90 -6.02
N HIS A 167 -20.70 9.24 -4.75
CA HIS A 167 -21.74 9.80 -3.85
C HIS A 167 -22.27 11.14 -4.34
N LEU A 168 -21.46 11.93 -5.06
CA LEU A 168 -21.89 13.17 -5.68
C LEU A 168 -22.61 12.96 -7.02
N GLY A 169 -22.83 11.71 -7.44
CA GLY A 169 -23.43 11.37 -8.74
C GLY A 169 -22.50 11.72 -9.92
N LEU A 170 -21.19 11.68 -9.67
CA LEU A 170 -20.14 11.95 -10.67
C LEU A 170 -19.42 10.64 -11.04
N ASN A 171 -19.17 10.47 -12.34
CA ASN A 171 -18.42 9.34 -12.90
C ASN A 171 -17.74 9.75 -14.20
N SER A 172 -17.01 8.83 -14.82
CA SER A 172 -16.27 9.09 -16.06
C SER A 172 -17.12 9.49 -17.27
N SER A 173 -18.45 9.42 -17.21
CA SER A 173 -19.32 9.89 -18.28
C SER A 173 -19.69 11.37 -18.17
N ASN A 174 -19.51 11.99 -17.00
CA ASN A 174 -19.92 13.37 -16.74
C ASN A 174 -18.82 14.27 -16.15
N ILE A 175 -17.64 13.72 -15.84
CA ILE A 175 -16.43 14.47 -15.45
C ILE A 175 -15.20 13.94 -16.19
N ASP A 176 -14.20 14.79 -16.33
CA ASP A 176 -12.93 14.43 -16.95
C ASP A 176 -11.96 13.88 -15.92
N ILE A 177 -11.75 12.54 -15.94
CA ILE A 177 -10.82 11.85 -15.06
C ILE A 177 -9.60 11.42 -15.86
N ILE A 178 -8.42 11.87 -15.45
CA ILE A 178 -7.15 11.55 -16.08
C ILE A 178 -6.35 10.68 -15.09
N TYR A 179 -5.87 9.53 -15.57
CA TYR A 179 -5.14 8.57 -14.74
C TYR A 179 -3.63 8.71 -14.91
N TYR A 180 -2.90 8.60 -13.79
CA TYR A 180 -1.44 8.70 -13.73
C TYR A 180 -0.85 7.50 -13.00
N SER A 181 0.39 7.13 -13.32
CA SER A 181 1.05 5.93 -12.80
C SER A 181 1.55 6.11 -11.36
N SER A 182 1.74 7.33 -10.88
CA SER A 182 2.29 7.59 -9.54
C SER A 182 1.80 8.91 -8.93
N HIS A 183 1.89 9.02 -7.61
CA HIS A 183 1.63 10.27 -6.88
C HIS A 183 2.58 11.40 -7.29
N LYS A 184 3.81 11.08 -7.70
CA LYS A 184 4.77 12.04 -8.22
C LYS A 184 4.29 12.64 -9.55
N GLU A 185 3.78 11.81 -10.44
CA GLU A 185 3.23 12.27 -11.71
C GLU A 185 1.95 13.09 -11.55
N LEU A 186 1.06 12.70 -10.60
CA LEU A 186 -0.10 13.51 -10.24
C LEU A 186 0.31 14.94 -9.84
N ARG A 187 1.29 15.07 -8.94
CA ARG A 187 1.80 16.38 -8.50
C ARG A 187 2.39 17.18 -9.66
N ARG A 188 3.19 16.52 -10.50
CA ARG A 188 3.75 17.15 -11.71
C ARG A 188 2.64 17.65 -12.65
N ALA A 189 1.64 16.83 -12.91
CA ALA A 189 0.53 17.17 -13.80
C ALA A 189 -0.29 18.35 -13.29
N LEU A 190 -0.51 18.44 -11.97
CA LEU A 190 -1.17 19.59 -11.36
C LEU A 190 -0.35 20.86 -11.57
N LEU A 191 0.96 20.81 -11.31
CA LEU A 191 1.88 21.95 -11.50
C LEU A 191 1.97 22.38 -12.96
N ALA A 192 1.91 21.45 -13.90
CA ALA A 192 1.91 21.73 -15.33
C ALA A 192 0.54 22.22 -15.86
N GLY A 193 -0.50 22.23 -15.02
CA GLY A 193 -1.86 22.60 -15.43
C GLY A 193 -2.52 21.58 -16.36
N GLU A 194 -2.05 20.34 -16.38
CA GLU A 194 -2.66 19.24 -17.13
C GLU A 194 -4.00 18.82 -16.50
N VAL A 195 -4.10 18.97 -15.18
CA VAL A 195 -5.32 18.75 -14.37
C VAL A 195 -5.56 19.95 -13.46
N ASP A 196 -6.80 20.12 -13.02
CA ASP A 196 -7.23 21.21 -12.15
C ASP A 196 -7.19 20.78 -10.67
N ILE A 197 -7.40 19.49 -10.41
CA ILE A 197 -7.45 18.88 -9.08
C ILE A 197 -6.75 17.52 -9.16
N ILE A 198 -6.00 17.16 -8.11
CA ILE A 198 -5.48 15.80 -7.95
C ILE A 198 -5.99 15.19 -6.65
N SER A 199 -6.09 13.86 -6.62
CA SER A 199 -6.32 13.12 -5.37
C SER A 199 -5.07 12.41 -4.90
N THR A 200 -4.63 12.72 -3.68
CA THR A 200 -3.42 12.15 -3.09
C THR A 200 -3.45 12.24 -1.56
N TYR A 201 -2.44 11.69 -0.90
CA TYR A 201 -2.13 12.00 0.49
C TYR A 201 -1.29 13.29 0.57
N TRP A 202 -1.26 13.92 1.76
CA TRP A 202 -0.36 15.03 2.02
C TRP A 202 0.99 14.53 2.51
N ALA A 203 2.05 14.84 1.80
CA ALA A 203 3.43 14.63 2.24
C ALA A 203 3.98 15.91 2.86
N GLU A 204 4.99 15.82 3.73
CA GLU A 204 5.59 17.01 4.35
C GLU A 204 6.18 17.95 3.31
N GLU A 205 6.81 17.41 2.29
CA GLU A 205 7.41 18.13 1.17
C GLU A 205 6.38 18.89 0.33
N ASP A 206 5.12 18.49 0.38
CA ASP A 206 4.05 19.17 -0.36
C ASP A 206 3.86 20.61 0.10
N GLY A 207 4.19 20.91 1.36
CA GLY A 207 4.11 22.26 1.93
C GLY A 207 5.04 23.30 1.29
N GLU A 208 6.10 22.86 0.61
CA GLU A 208 7.00 23.72 -0.14
C GLU A 208 6.42 24.13 -1.51
N THR A 209 5.50 23.34 -2.04
CA THR A 209 4.98 23.46 -3.41
C THR A 209 3.50 23.84 -3.43
N PHE A 210 2.71 23.31 -2.50
CA PHE A 210 1.25 23.49 -2.46
C PHE A 210 0.82 24.24 -1.22
N SER A 211 -0.19 25.10 -1.36
CA SER A 211 -0.77 25.79 -0.22
C SER A 211 -1.77 24.90 0.52
N LYS A 212 -1.62 24.82 1.85
CA LYS A 212 -2.62 24.16 2.72
C LYS A 212 -4.02 24.80 2.63
N ASN A 213 -4.11 26.02 2.12
CA ASN A 213 -5.40 26.68 1.90
C ASN A 213 -6.15 26.10 0.69
N TYR A 214 -5.48 25.35 -0.18
CA TYR A 214 -6.05 24.80 -1.41
C TYR A 214 -6.19 23.30 -1.38
N ILE A 215 -6.35 22.74 -0.17
CA ILE A 215 -6.63 21.32 0.02
C ILE A 215 -8.01 21.11 0.64
N ALA A 216 -8.70 20.05 0.23
CA ALA A 216 -9.94 19.59 0.81
C ALA A 216 -9.77 18.14 1.27
N PRO A 217 -9.96 17.83 2.56
CA PRO A 217 -9.91 16.46 3.04
C PRO A 217 -11.09 15.67 2.43
N LEU A 218 -10.78 14.49 1.94
CA LEU A 218 -11.79 13.52 1.51
C LEU A 218 -12.13 12.66 2.73
N LEU A 219 -13.16 13.05 3.43
CA LEU A 219 -13.63 12.32 4.60
C LEU A 219 -14.26 11.00 4.14
N GLU A 220 -13.86 9.90 4.74
CA GLU A 220 -14.59 8.64 4.65
C GLU A 220 -15.88 8.76 5.46
N SER A 221 -16.82 9.50 4.98
CA SER A 221 -18.17 9.55 5.55
C SER A 221 -19.02 8.36 5.08
N VAL A 222 -18.45 7.16 5.10
CA VAL A 222 -19.20 5.93 4.78
C VAL A 222 -18.84 4.82 5.78
N SER A 223 -18.74 5.18 7.06
CA SER A 223 -18.81 4.20 8.14
C SER A 223 -20.24 4.26 8.68
N GLY A 224 -21.19 3.72 7.95
CA GLY A 224 -22.57 3.70 8.44
C GLY A 224 -23.62 3.43 7.35
N MET A 225 -23.58 2.27 6.72
CA MET A 225 -24.74 1.51 6.28
C MET A 225 -24.43 0.03 6.29
#